data_87ef0a78a40edcdf9a5ec74d8301b265
#
_entry.id   87ef0a78a40edcdf9a5ec74d8301b265
#
_cell.length_a   1.000
_cell.length_b   1.000
_cell.length_c   1.000
_cell.angle_alpha   90.00
_cell.angle_beta   90.00
_cell.angle_gamma   90.00
#
_symmetry.space_group_name_H-M   'P 1'
#
loop_
_entity.id
_entity.type
_entity.pdbx_description
1 polymer ?
#
loop_
_entity_poly.entity_id
_entity_poly.type
_entity_poly.pdbx_seq_one_letter_code
_entity_poly.pdbx_strand_id
1 'polypeptide(L)'
;LTHPGASAGLIADAIHVHPATMQAALAAKMAAAKGAPGRIFLVTDAMATGGCDLQEFTLNGRTVRREKGRLTLEDSTLAGADLNFGRAVSVLVDQVGVSVPDAVAMATSIPAGLLRDDMGFGRIGGLENGLVHLDKTTLQPQQIASFLT
;
A
#
# COMPACT_ATOMS: atom_id res chain seq x y z
N LEU A 1 2.54 13.10 12.51
CA LEU A 1 1.44 12.12 12.72
C LEU A 1 0.30 12.68 13.58
N THR A 2 0.58 13.50 14.57
CA THR A 2 -0.43 14.04 15.52
C THR A 2 -1.26 15.21 14.98
N HIS A 3 -0.90 15.80 13.82
CA HIS A 3 -1.71 16.87 13.22
C HIS A 3 -3.02 16.27 12.65
N PRO A 4 -4.21 16.72 13.11
CA PRO A 4 -5.47 16.06 12.79
C PRO A 4 -5.86 16.14 11.30
N GLY A 5 -5.53 17.23 10.63
CA GLY A 5 -5.87 17.46 9.21
C GLY A 5 -4.85 16.90 8.21
N ALA A 6 -3.64 16.51 8.62
CA ALA A 6 -2.62 16.02 7.70
C ALA A 6 -2.83 14.54 7.37
N SER A 7 -2.69 14.16 6.10
CA SER A 7 -2.61 12.77 5.66
C SER A 7 -1.17 12.37 5.38
N ALA A 8 -0.86 11.07 5.49
CA ALA A 8 0.48 10.54 5.26
C ALA A 8 0.41 9.20 4.52
N GLY A 9 1.31 9.02 3.54
CA GLY A 9 1.53 7.73 2.88
C GLY A 9 2.35 6.80 3.77
N LEU A 10 2.05 5.51 3.73
CA LEU A 10 2.73 4.44 4.46
C LEU A 10 3.17 3.34 3.50
N ILE A 11 4.46 3.03 3.49
CA ILE A 11 5.03 1.85 2.82
C ILE A 11 4.92 0.68 3.80
N ALA A 12 3.93 -0.19 3.61
CA ALA A 12 3.65 -1.30 4.52
C ALA A 12 4.27 -2.60 4.02
N ASP A 13 5.59 -2.68 3.97
CA ASP A 13 6.35 -3.86 3.53
C ASP A 13 7.08 -4.59 4.66
N ALA A 14 7.03 -4.08 5.90
CA ALA A 14 7.77 -4.55 7.06
C ALA A 14 9.30 -4.46 6.93
N ILE A 15 9.80 -3.73 5.92
CA ILE A 15 11.21 -3.50 5.63
C ILE A 15 11.58 -2.03 5.86
N HIS A 16 10.88 -1.11 5.16
CA HIS A 16 11.05 0.34 5.30
C HIS A 16 10.54 0.82 6.65
N VAL A 17 9.44 0.24 7.12
CA VAL A 17 8.83 0.58 8.42
C VAL A 17 8.56 -0.71 9.19
N HIS A 18 9.11 -0.80 10.40
CA HIS A 18 8.88 -1.95 11.28
C HIS A 18 7.39 -2.04 11.69
N PRO A 19 6.77 -3.23 11.77
CA PRO A 19 5.35 -3.39 12.12
C PRO A 19 4.93 -2.67 13.41
N ALA A 20 5.74 -2.72 14.47
CA ALA A 20 5.45 -1.99 15.70
C ALA A 20 5.42 -0.46 15.52
N THR A 21 6.25 0.08 14.62
CA THR A 21 6.23 1.51 14.27
C THR A 21 4.98 1.86 13.49
N MET A 22 4.55 1.00 12.55
CA MET A 22 3.28 1.17 11.83
C MET A 22 2.10 1.19 12.81
N GLN A 23 2.07 0.24 13.76
CA GLN A 23 1.03 0.15 14.78
C GLN A 23 0.96 1.43 15.64
N ALA A 24 2.10 1.93 16.12
CA ALA A 24 2.18 3.16 16.89
C ALA A 24 1.72 4.38 16.06
N ALA A 25 2.13 4.46 14.80
CA ALA A 25 1.74 5.54 13.88
C ALA A 25 0.23 5.57 13.62
N LEU A 26 -0.37 4.40 13.37
CA LEU A 26 -1.82 4.26 13.16
C LEU A 26 -2.60 4.64 14.41
N ALA A 27 -2.19 4.14 15.58
CA ALA A 27 -2.82 4.47 16.86
C ALA A 27 -2.75 5.99 17.15
N ALA A 28 -1.57 6.60 16.97
CA ALA A 28 -1.39 8.05 17.16
C ALA A 28 -2.27 8.86 16.20
N LYS A 29 -2.38 8.43 14.94
CA LYS A 29 -3.21 9.10 13.93
C LYS A 29 -4.68 8.97 14.24
N MET A 30 -5.15 7.80 14.62
CA MET A 30 -6.55 7.57 15.02
C MET A 30 -6.93 8.42 16.24
N ALA A 31 -6.05 8.52 17.22
CA ALA A 31 -6.28 9.36 18.40
C ALA A 31 -6.35 10.85 18.07
N ALA A 32 -5.50 11.32 17.16
CA ALA A 32 -5.43 12.73 16.76
C ALA A 32 -6.55 13.14 15.79
N ALA A 33 -7.02 12.21 14.95
CA ALA A 33 -7.94 12.52 13.86
C ALA A 33 -9.43 12.44 14.22
N LYS A 34 -9.80 12.47 15.50
CA LYS A 34 -11.22 12.45 15.93
C LYS A 34 -12.01 13.56 15.23
N GLY A 35 -12.82 13.18 14.23
CA GLY A 35 -13.63 14.10 13.44
C GLY A 35 -12.88 14.95 12.39
N ALA A 36 -11.56 14.81 12.25
CA ALA A 36 -10.76 15.53 11.28
C ALA A 36 -10.47 14.67 10.02
N PRO A 37 -10.16 15.28 8.84
CA PRO A 37 -10.04 14.57 7.58
C PRO A 37 -8.71 13.81 7.41
N GLY A 38 -7.69 14.10 8.20
CA GLY A 38 -6.35 13.51 8.03
C GLY A 38 -6.32 12.00 8.28
N ARG A 39 -5.74 11.25 7.35
CA ARG A 39 -5.66 9.77 7.38
C ARG A 39 -4.27 9.28 7.02
N ILE A 40 -3.97 8.02 7.38
CA ILE A 40 -2.86 7.26 6.79
C ILE A 40 -3.43 6.44 5.64
N PHE A 41 -2.73 6.44 4.50
CA PHE A 41 -3.06 5.65 3.33
C PHE A 41 -1.84 4.89 2.84
N LEU A 42 -2.05 3.80 2.09
CA LEU A 42 -0.96 2.99 1.56
C LEU A 42 -0.35 3.64 0.32
N VAL A 43 0.98 3.53 0.24
CA VAL A 43 1.76 3.76 -0.97
C VAL A 43 2.69 2.57 -1.17
N THR A 44 3.02 2.25 -2.42
CA THR A 44 3.91 1.13 -2.71
C THR A 44 5.38 1.52 -2.75
N ASP A 45 5.69 2.73 -3.21
CA ASP A 45 7.05 3.14 -3.57
C ASP A 45 7.71 2.12 -4.53
N ALA A 46 6.88 1.48 -5.37
CA ALA A 46 7.31 0.45 -6.31
C ALA A 46 8.15 1.08 -7.42
N MET A 47 9.16 0.33 -7.84
CA MET A 47 10.09 0.70 -8.91
C MET A 47 9.81 -0.12 -10.18
N ALA A 48 10.73 -0.13 -11.13
CA ALA A 48 10.59 -0.82 -12.42
C ALA A 48 10.31 -2.34 -12.32
N THR A 49 10.55 -2.95 -11.17
CA THR A 49 10.22 -4.35 -10.87
C THR A 49 8.75 -4.58 -10.53
N GLY A 50 7.98 -3.50 -10.34
CA GLY A 50 6.56 -3.60 -9.96
C GLY A 50 5.72 -4.27 -11.07
N GLY A 51 5.07 -5.40 -10.73
CA GLY A 51 4.21 -6.13 -11.65
C GLY A 51 4.93 -6.99 -12.71
N CYS A 52 6.25 -7.18 -12.59
CA CYS A 52 7.02 -8.05 -13.49
C CYS A 52 8.09 -8.85 -12.74
N ASP A 53 8.74 -9.82 -13.45
CA ASP A 53 9.76 -10.70 -12.88
C ASP A 53 11.19 -10.16 -13.01
N LEU A 54 11.34 -8.88 -13.28
CA LEU A 54 12.64 -8.24 -13.41
C LEU A 54 13.44 -8.39 -12.10
N GLN A 55 14.69 -8.89 -12.20
CA GLN A 55 15.54 -9.09 -11.03
C GLN A 55 16.53 -7.93 -10.81
N GLU A 56 16.78 -7.15 -11.84
CA GLU A 56 17.61 -5.95 -11.76
C GLU A 56 17.21 -4.91 -12.82
N PHE A 57 17.51 -3.66 -12.55
CA PHE A 57 17.37 -2.55 -13.50
C PHE A 57 18.35 -1.43 -13.18
N THR A 58 18.53 -0.51 -14.11
CA THR A 58 19.40 0.65 -13.92
C THR A 58 18.58 1.88 -13.57
N LEU A 59 18.97 2.57 -12.50
CA LEU A 59 18.41 3.84 -12.07
C LEU A 59 19.54 4.87 -11.93
N ASN A 60 19.50 5.92 -12.75
CA ASN A 60 20.52 6.99 -12.74
C ASN A 60 21.96 6.45 -12.82
N GLY A 61 22.19 5.45 -13.67
CA GLY A 61 23.51 4.83 -13.86
C GLY A 61 23.95 3.85 -12.76
N ARG A 62 23.10 3.60 -11.75
CA ARG A 62 23.36 2.61 -10.69
C ARG A 62 22.47 1.39 -10.88
N THR A 63 23.01 0.20 -10.64
CA THR A 63 22.26 -1.05 -10.67
C THR A 63 21.44 -1.22 -9.39
N VAL A 64 20.15 -1.44 -9.54
CA VAL A 64 19.23 -1.83 -8.46
C VAL A 64 18.92 -3.31 -8.61
N ARG A 65 19.08 -4.08 -7.54
CA ARG A 65 18.80 -5.52 -7.49
C ARG A 65 17.62 -5.84 -6.61
N ARG A 66 16.83 -6.81 -7.07
CA ARG A 66 15.67 -7.36 -6.34
C ARG A 66 16.08 -8.61 -5.61
N GLU A 67 16.05 -8.59 -4.30
CA GLU A 67 16.37 -9.76 -3.48
C GLU A 67 15.51 -9.79 -2.21
N LYS A 68 14.82 -10.91 -1.97
CA LYS A 68 14.05 -11.16 -0.73
C LYS A 68 13.06 -10.06 -0.37
N GLY A 69 12.36 -9.50 -1.38
CA GLY A 69 11.38 -8.44 -1.21
C GLY A 69 11.99 -7.06 -0.97
N ARG A 70 13.27 -6.89 -1.28
CA ARG A 70 14.00 -5.62 -1.20
C ARG A 70 14.48 -5.21 -2.57
N LEU A 71 14.56 -3.91 -2.80
CA LEU A 71 15.31 -3.33 -3.89
C LEU A 71 16.51 -2.60 -3.30
N THR A 72 17.72 -3.03 -3.69
CA THR A 72 18.96 -2.48 -3.12
C THR A 72 19.93 -2.07 -4.20
N LEU A 73 20.66 -1.02 -3.93
CA LEU A 73 21.85 -0.61 -4.66
C LEU A 73 23.03 -1.52 -4.28
N GLU A 74 24.15 -1.40 -5.00
CA GLU A 74 25.37 -2.18 -4.76
C GLU A 74 25.95 -2.01 -3.34
N ASP A 75 25.72 -0.85 -2.73
CA ASP A 75 26.14 -0.54 -1.36
C ASP A 75 25.11 -0.98 -0.30
N SER A 76 24.12 -1.81 -0.68
CA SER A 76 23.02 -2.30 0.15
C SER A 76 22.01 -1.22 0.61
N THR A 77 22.10 0.01 0.10
CA THR A 77 21.09 1.05 0.34
C THR A 77 19.77 0.65 -0.31
N LEU A 78 18.66 0.84 0.39
CA LEU A 78 17.31 0.64 -0.18
C LEU A 78 17.06 1.66 -1.29
N ALA A 79 16.51 1.19 -2.41
CA ALA A 79 16.22 1.99 -3.61
C ALA A 79 14.76 1.84 -4.04
N GLY A 80 13.83 2.19 -3.15
CA GLY A 80 12.41 1.94 -3.32
C GLY A 80 11.98 0.57 -2.81
N ALA A 81 10.72 0.20 -2.99
CA ALA A 81 10.14 -1.01 -2.44
C ALA A 81 9.77 -2.04 -3.53
N ASP A 82 9.97 -3.32 -3.21
CA ASP A 82 9.41 -4.44 -3.95
C ASP A 82 8.04 -4.80 -3.37
N LEU A 83 7.08 -3.89 -3.55
CA LEU A 83 5.79 -3.95 -2.88
C LEU A 83 4.64 -3.75 -3.88
N ASN A 84 3.61 -4.57 -3.75
CA ASN A 84 2.29 -4.33 -4.33
C ASN A 84 1.24 -4.12 -3.23
N PHE A 85 0.06 -3.61 -3.59
CA PHE A 85 -0.99 -3.32 -2.60
C PHE A 85 -1.54 -4.58 -1.92
N GLY A 86 -1.60 -5.73 -2.60
CA GLY A 86 -2.02 -6.98 -1.96
C GLY A 86 -1.09 -7.38 -0.81
N ARG A 87 0.22 -7.32 -1.04
CA ARG A 87 1.22 -7.57 0.01
C ARG A 87 1.16 -6.51 1.13
N ALA A 88 0.98 -5.24 0.79
CA ALA A 88 0.84 -4.18 1.79
C ALA A 88 -0.38 -4.41 2.71
N VAL A 89 -1.51 -4.81 2.15
CA VAL A 89 -2.71 -5.19 2.89
C VAL A 89 -2.44 -6.40 3.79
N SER A 90 -1.79 -7.46 3.26
CA SER A 90 -1.42 -8.64 4.07
C SER A 90 -0.53 -8.27 5.26
N VAL A 91 0.49 -7.45 5.05
CA VAL A 91 1.36 -6.99 6.16
C VAL A 91 0.58 -6.23 7.22
N LEU A 92 -0.32 -5.33 6.83
CA LEU A 92 -1.16 -4.60 7.79
C LEU A 92 -2.07 -5.54 8.59
N VAL A 93 -2.67 -6.53 7.94
CA VAL A 93 -3.58 -7.47 8.61
C VAL A 93 -2.80 -8.43 9.50
N ASP A 94 -1.77 -9.09 8.96
CA ASP A 94 -1.12 -10.22 9.61
C ASP A 94 -0.10 -9.79 10.68
N GLN A 95 0.57 -8.64 10.48
CA GLN A 95 1.68 -8.22 11.33
C GLN A 95 1.37 -6.97 12.18
N VAL A 96 0.42 -6.15 11.74
CA VAL A 96 0.06 -4.90 12.44
C VAL A 96 -1.27 -5.03 13.19
N GLY A 97 -2.14 -5.97 12.76
CA GLY A 97 -3.45 -6.22 13.37
C GLY A 97 -4.54 -5.25 12.91
N VAL A 98 -4.39 -4.67 11.73
CA VAL A 98 -5.43 -3.84 11.09
C VAL A 98 -6.52 -4.74 10.53
N SER A 99 -7.79 -4.33 10.65
CA SER A 99 -8.89 -5.09 10.03
C SER A 99 -8.79 -5.09 8.50
N VAL A 100 -9.24 -6.17 7.83
CA VAL A 100 -9.24 -6.25 6.37
C VAL A 100 -9.97 -5.06 5.73
N PRO A 101 -11.19 -4.68 6.17
CA PRO A 101 -11.87 -3.51 5.62
C PRO A 101 -11.07 -2.21 5.74
N ASP A 102 -10.41 -1.98 6.89
CA ASP A 102 -9.60 -0.77 7.10
C ASP A 102 -8.35 -0.78 6.22
N ALA A 103 -7.65 -1.92 6.12
CA ALA A 103 -6.47 -2.05 5.28
C ALA A 103 -6.80 -1.84 3.79
N VAL A 104 -7.94 -2.38 3.32
CA VAL A 104 -8.44 -2.14 1.96
C VAL A 104 -8.82 -0.67 1.77
N ALA A 105 -9.49 -0.04 2.73
CA ALA A 105 -9.80 1.37 2.65
C ALA A 105 -8.54 2.26 2.55
N MET A 106 -7.45 1.88 3.24
CA MET A 106 -6.15 2.56 3.15
C MET A 106 -5.52 2.46 1.76
N ALA A 107 -5.85 1.44 0.96
CA ALA A 107 -5.38 1.27 -0.42
C ALA A 107 -6.34 1.90 -1.46
N THR A 108 -7.55 2.26 -1.09
CA THR A 108 -8.64 2.61 -2.03
C THR A 108 -9.35 3.90 -1.67
N SER A 109 -10.39 3.84 -0.85
CA SER A 109 -11.27 4.99 -0.56
C SER A 109 -10.58 6.13 0.19
N ILE A 110 -9.59 5.84 1.04
CA ILE A 110 -8.86 6.89 1.76
C ILE A 110 -8.01 7.74 0.80
N PRO A 111 -7.10 7.17 -0.03
CA PRO A 111 -6.37 7.98 -1.00
C PRO A 111 -7.29 8.63 -2.05
N ALA A 112 -8.36 7.97 -2.49
CA ALA A 112 -9.34 8.57 -3.39
C ALA A 112 -9.96 9.85 -2.80
N GLY A 113 -10.32 9.84 -1.52
CA GLY A 113 -10.86 11.01 -0.83
C GLY A 113 -9.90 12.19 -0.67
N LEU A 114 -8.61 12.05 -1.03
CA LEU A 114 -7.65 13.15 -1.09
C LEU A 114 -7.66 13.88 -2.45
N LEU A 115 -8.28 13.30 -3.46
CA LEU A 115 -8.45 13.93 -4.76
C LEU A 115 -9.56 14.98 -4.70
N ARG A 116 -9.44 16.04 -5.51
CA ARG A 116 -10.47 17.10 -5.58
C ARG A 116 -11.80 16.58 -6.14
N ASP A 117 -11.69 15.62 -7.07
CA ASP A 117 -12.81 14.89 -7.65
C ASP A 117 -12.42 13.41 -7.59
N ASP A 118 -13.07 12.66 -6.72
CA ASP A 118 -12.75 11.24 -6.50
C ASP A 118 -13.34 10.34 -7.59
N MET A 119 -14.19 10.86 -8.48
CA MET A 119 -14.85 10.14 -9.58
C MET A 119 -15.45 8.78 -9.15
N GLY A 120 -15.72 8.58 -7.88
CA GLY A 120 -16.20 7.31 -7.31
C GLY A 120 -15.11 6.25 -7.09
N PHE A 121 -13.83 6.59 -7.21
CA PHE A 121 -12.75 5.65 -6.92
C PHE A 121 -12.82 5.09 -5.51
N GLY A 122 -12.42 3.82 -5.35
CA GLY A 122 -12.39 3.13 -4.06
C GLY A 122 -13.76 2.75 -3.51
N ARG A 123 -14.82 2.77 -4.34
CA ARG A 123 -16.19 2.35 -3.97
C ARG A 123 -16.73 1.34 -4.98
N ILE A 124 -17.44 0.33 -4.47
CA ILE A 124 -18.16 -0.63 -5.33
C ILE A 124 -19.33 0.13 -6.01
N GLY A 125 -19.51 -0.06 -7.31
CA GLY A 125 -20.51 0.65 -8.11
C GLY A 125 -20.01 1.95 -8.73
N GLY A 126 -18.71 2.26 -8.60
CA GLY A 126 -18.05 3.35 -9.30
C GLY A 126 -17.77 3.02 -10.76
N LEU A 127 -16.49 2.91 -11.15
CA LEU A 127 -16.08 2.59 -12.52
C LEU A 127 -16.22 1.09 -12.81
N GLU A 128 -16.77 0.72 -13.97
CA GLU A 128 -17.01 -0.68 -14.38
C GLU A 128 -15.75 -1.54 -14.41
N ASN A 129 -14.58 -0.96 -14.65
CA ASN A 129 -13.30 -1.67 -14.78
C ASN A 129 -12.39 -1.55 -13.55
N GLY A 130 -12.89 -1.03 -12.44
CA GLY A 130 -12.11 -0.75 -11.24
C GLY A 130 -12.20 -1.80 -10.14
N LEU A 131 -12.83 -2.96 -10.40
CA LEU A 131 -13.02 -3.99 -9.39
C LEU A 131 -11.84 -4.98 -9.36
N VAL A 132 -11.36 -5.24 -8.16
CA VAL A 132 -10.34 -6.25 -7.88
C VAL A 132 -10.88 -7.20 -6.81
N HIS A 133 -10.80 -8.49 -7.07
CA HIS A 133 -11.09 -9.50 -6.07
C HIS A 133 -9.83 -9.77 -5.25
N LEU A 134 -9.94 -9.75 -3.93
CA LEU A 134 -8.88 -10.23 -3.04
C LEU A 134 -9.20 -11.65 -2.61
N ASP A 135 -8.26 -12.57 -2.82
CA ASP A 135 -8.36 -13.91 -2.24
C ASP A 135 -8.46 -13.81 -0.72
N LYS A 136 -9.46 -14.43 -0.13
CA LYS A 136 -9.76 -14.25 1.30
C LYS A 136 -8.71 -14.85 2.24
N THR A 137 -7.84 -15.75 1.74
CA THR A 137 -6.80 -16.42 2.52
C THR A 137 -5.45 -15.74 2.35
N THR A 138 -5.09 -15.43 1.09
CA THR A 138 -3.78 -14.87 0.76
C THR A 138 -3.78 -13.35 0.66
N LEU A 139 -4.97 -12.72 0.59
CA LEU A 139 -5.20 -11.29 0.32
C LEU A 139 -4.53 -10.78 -0.98
N GLN A 140 -4.15 -11.72 -1.87
CA GLN A 140 -3.58 -11.35 -3.16
C GLN A 140 -4.67 -10.94 -4.15
N PRO A 141 -4.44 -9.90 -4.96
CA PRO A 141 -5.39 -9.43 -5.95
C PRO A 141 -5.53 -10.43 -7.09
N GLN A 142 -6.77 -10.67 -7.52
CA GLN A 142 -7.13 -11.49 -8.68
C GLN A 142 -8.02 -10.66 -9.61
N GLN A 143 -7.85 -10.83 -10.92
CA GLN A 143 -8.74 -10.18 -11.89
C GLN A 143 -10.14 -10.82 -11.87
N ILE A 144 -11.16 -9.99 -11.85
CA ILE A 144 -12.58 -10.44 -11.81
C ILE A 144 -13.04 -11.05 -13.14
N ALA A 145 -12.39 -10.74 -14.24
CA ALA A 145 -12.77 -11.23 -15.58
C ALA A 145 -12.94 -12.77 -15.68
N SER A 146 -12.36 -13.54 -14.77
CA SER A 146 -12.50 -15.01 -14.70
C SER A 146 -13.74 -15.50 -13.95
N PHE A 147 -14.53 -14.62 -13.34
CA PHE A 147 -15.72 -15.01 -12.56
C PHE A 147 -17.03 -14.63 -13.23
N LEU A 148 -16.99 -13.93 -14.38
CA LEU A 148 -18.18 -13.51 -15.13
C LEU A 148 -18.44 -14.34 -16.39
N THR A 149 -17.69 -15.42 -16.59
CA THR A 149 -17.93 -16.47 -17.59
C THR A 149 -18.39 -17.74 -16.91
#